data_028730be2b2e6d91a9085b52fb207455
#
_entry.id   028730be2b2e6d91a9085b52fb207455
#
_cell.length_a   1.000
_cell.length_b   1.000
_cell.length_c   1.000
_cell.angle_alpha   90.00
_cell.angle_beta   90.00
_cell.angle_gamma   90.00
#
_symmetry.space_group_name_H-M   'P 1'
#
loop_
_entity.id
_entity.type
_entity.pdbx_description
1 polymer ?
#
loop_
_entity_poly.entity_id
_entity_poly.type
_entity_poly.pdbx_seq_one_letter_code
_entity_poly.pdbx_strand_id
1 'polypeptide(L)'
;LQLMLPRGSEAKPLPLHLSPLARRLRRQFEHLRNDRQWLRQQPQGSELDMQAWLDFHVERQNGQCAERGLFMEQRQNRRDLACLLLADLSMSTDAHLDNEHRVIDVVTDSLLLFGEALSAVGDPFALYGFSSLRRQQVRMQELKSFRQPYGDETRGRIQALKPGYYTRMGAAIRQATELLGACK
;
A
#
# COMPACT_ATOMS: atom_id res chain seq x y z
N LEU A 1 -23.99 -6.78 3.79
CA LEU A 1 -22.59 -7.11 3.94
C LEU A 1 -22.26 -7.25 5.43
N GLN A 2 -21.48 -8.25 5.81
CA GLN A 2 -21.05 -8.47 7.18
C GLN A 2 -19.53 -8.34 7.23
N LEU A 3 -19.02 -7.32 7.93
CA LEU A 3 -17.61 -7.20 8.23
C LEU A 3 -17.27 -8.17 9.36
N MET A 4 -16.34 -9.07 9.11
CA MET A 4 -15.83 -10.00 10.10
C MET A 4 -14.48 -9.50 10.60
N LEU A 5 -14.44 -9.16 11.89
CA LEU A 5 -13.18 -8.84 12.56
C LEU A 5 -12.30 -10.09 12.64
N PRO A 6 -10.99 -9.91 12.65
CA PRO A 6 -10.05 -11.02 12.72
C PRO A 6 -10.29 -11.81 14.02
N ARG A 7 -10.53 -13.10 13.89
CA ARG A 7 -10.43 -14.01 15.03
C ARG A 7 -8.96 -14.10 15.40
N GLY A 8 -8.64 -14.08 16.68
CA GLY A 8 -7.28 -14.19 17.17
C GLY A 8 -6.57 -15.38 16.51
N SER A 9 -5.68 -15.07 15.59
CA SER A 9 -4.77 -16.04 14.99
C SER A 9 -3.44 -15.91 15.70
N GLU A 10 -2.77 -17.04 15.90
CA GLU A 10 -1.39 -17.01 16.40
C GLU A 10 -0.52 -16.13 15.49
N ALA A 11 0.31 -15.30 16.10
CA ALA A 11 1.32 -14.55 15.38
C ALA A 11 2.31 -15.53 14.73
N LYS A 12 2.51 -15.40 13.41
CA LYS A 12 3.40 -16.29 12.64
C LYS A 12 4.41 -15.46 11.86
N PRO A 13 5.67 -15.89 11.82
CA PRO A 13 6.67 -15.25 10.98
C PRO A 13 6.38 -15.48 9.50
N LEU A 14 7.06 -14.73 8.64
CA LEU A 14 7.02 -14.94 7.20
C LEU A 14 7.56 -16.34 6.85
N PRO A 15 6.88 -17.13 6.02
CA PRO A 15 7.37 -18.42 5.56
C PRO A 15 8.75 -18.32 4.93
N LEU A 16 9.63 -19.28 5.22
CA LEU A 16 11.02 -19.25 4.80
C LEU A 16 11.18 -19.21 3.27
N HIS A 17 10.32 -19.93 2.54
CA HIS A 17 10.35 -20.00 1.06
C HIS A 17 10.04 -18.63 0.41
N LEU A 18 9.30 -17.75 1.07
CA LEU A 18 8.99 -16.40 0.58
C LEU A 18 10.09 -15.37 0.90
N SER A 19 10.98 -15.64 1.84
CA SER A 19 11.96 -14.68 2.33
C SER A 19 12.88 -14.08 1.26
N PRO A 20 13.39 -14.84 0.26
CA PRO A 20 14.22 -14.26 -0.81
C PRO A 20 13.42 -13.31 -1.69
N LEU A 21 12.19 -13.70 -2.07
CA LEU A 21 11.33 -12.90 -2.93
C LEU A 21 10.84 -11.64 -2.20
N ALA A 22 10.47 -11.76 -0.93
CA ALA A 22 10.09 -10.61 -0.09
C ALA A 22 11.21 -9.58 0.02
N ARG A 23 12.47 -10.00 0.21
CA ARG A 23 13.64 -9.11 0.22
C ARG A 23 13.82 -8.39 -1.12
N ARG A 24 13.65 -9.09 -2.23
CA ARG A 24 13.75 -8.50 -3.57
C ARG A 24 12.66 -7.46 -3.80
N LEU A 25 11.40 -7.79 -3.46
CA LEU A 25 10.27 -6.87 -3.60
C LEU A 25 10.42 -5.65 -2.70
N ARG A 26 10.83 -5.82 -1.43
CA ARG A 26 11.10 -4.69 -0.53
C ARG A 26 12.08 -3.71 -1.15
N ARG A 27 13.20 -4.16 -1.68
CA ARG A 27 14.20 -3.29 -2.35
C ARG A 27 13.60 -2.55 -3.54
N GLN A 28 12.81 -3.23 -4.38
CA GLN A 28 12.16 -2.59 -5.51
C GLN A 28 11.15 -1.52 -5.06
N PHE A 29 10.38 -1.80 -4.01
CA PHE A 29 9.39 -0.88 -3.48
C PHE A 29 10.01 0.26 -2.66
N GLU A 30 11.16 0.05 -2.04
CA GLU A 30 11.92 1.12 -1.35
C GLU A 30 12.30 2.25 -2.31
N HIS A 31 12.58 1.96 -3.59
CA HIS A 31 12.80 2.99 -4.62
C HIS A 31 11.55 3.85 -4.90
N LEU A 32 10.35 3.35 -4.57
CA LEU A 32 9.12 4.13 -4.65
C LEU A 32 8.89 5.00 -3.42
N ARG A 33 9.73 4.84 -2.39
CA ARG A 33 9.70 5.67 -1.19
C ARG A 33 10.04 7.10 -1.56
N ASN A 34 9.32 8.04 -0.97
CA ASN A 34 9.45 9.45 -1.28
C ASN A 34 10.87 9.95 -1.25
N ASP A 35 11.40 10.29 -2.43
CA ASP A 35 12.60 11.10 -2.54
C ASP A 35 12.30 12.54 -2.11
N ARG A 36 13.18 13.10 -1.30
CA ARG A 36 13.16 14.53 -1.02
C ARG A 36 13.42 15.25 -2.34
N GLN A 37 12.48 16.08 -2.76
CA GLN A 37 12.64 16.91 -3.95
C GLN A 37 13.08 18.32 -3.55
N TRP A 38 14.04 18.85 -4.28
CA TRP A 38 14.41 20.25 -4.19
C TRP A 38 13.40 21.09 -4.97
N LEU A 39 12.62 21.89 -4.24
CA LEU A 39 11.79 22.92 -4.85
C LEU A 39 12.66 24.17 -5.05
N ARG A 40 12.81 24.56 -6.31
CA ARG A 40 13.55 25.74 -6.73
C ARG A 40 12.70 26.99 -6.64
N GLN A 41 13.37 28.15 -6.70
CA GLN A 41 12.71 29.47 -6.75
C GLN A 41 11.73 29.70 -5.58
N GLN A 42 12.13 29.30 -4.38
CA GLN A 42 11.33 29.55 -3.19
C GLN A 42 11.70 30.89 -2.55
N PRO A 43 10.72 31.61 -1.93
CA PRO A 43 10.99 32.87 -1.25
C PRO A 43 11.89 32.69 -0.02
N GLN A 44 11.89 31.48 0.57
CA GLN A 44 12.71 31.06 1.71
C GLN A 44 13.13 29.61 1.53
N GLY A 45 14.30 29.25 2.02
CA GLY A 45 14.79 27.88 1.91
C GLY A 45 16.12 27.66 2.63
N SER A 46 16.55 26.41 2.70
CA SER A 46 17.82 26.01 3.35
C SER A 46 19.06 26.28 2.51
N GLU A 47 18.89 26.41 1.19
CA GLU A 47 19.99 26.63 0.24
C GLU A 47 19.62 27.70 -0.78
N LEU A 48 20.66 28.36 -1.33
CA LEU A 48 20.51 29.37 -2.38
C LEU A 48 20.37 28.66 -3.75
N ASP A 49 19.35 29.04 -4.53
CA ASP A 49 19.25 28.61 -5.93
C ASP A 49 20.20 29.47 -6.78
N MET A 50 21.39 28.94 -7.03
CA MET A 50 22.41 29.67 -7.78
C MET A 50 21.96 30.07 -9.19
N GLN A 51 21.12 29.26 -9.84
CA GLN A 51 20.59 29.60 -11.16
C GLN A 51 19.60 30.77 -11.06
N ALA A 52 18.67 30.71 -10.12
CA ALA A 52 17.72 31.79 -9.90
C ALA A 52 18.41 33.09 -9.48
N TRP A 53 19.50 33.00 -8.71
CA TRP A 53 20.30 34.14 -8.32
C TRP A 53 21.04 34.75 -9.50
N LEU A 54 21.64 33.96 -10.39
CA LEU A 54 22.30 34.44 -11.62
C LEU A 54 21.29 35.13 -12.53
N ASP A 55 20.14 34.51 -12.77
CA ASP A 55 19.08 35.06 -13.59
C ASP A 55 18.58 36.40 -13.04
N PHE A 56 18.37 36.48 -11.71
CA PHE A 56 18.01 37.73 -11.02
C PHE A 56 19.07 38.82 -11.20
N HIS A 57 20.35 38.48 -11.13
CA HIS A 57 21.43 39.43 -11.26
C HIS A 57 21.50 40.02 -12.69
N VAL A 58 21.32 39.18 -13.71
CA VAL A 58 21.27 39.57 -15.11
C VAL A 58 20.05 40.43 -15.40
N GLU A 59 18.88 40.08 -14.90
CA GLU A 59 17.63 40.85 -15.09
C GLU A 59 17.73 42.22 -14.40
N ARG A 60 18.33 42.26 -13.22
CA ARG A 60 18.56 43.55 -12.49
C ARG A 60 19.49 44.49 -13.23
N GLN A 61 20.55 43.96 -13.90
CA GLN A 61 21.43 44.78 -14.73
C GLN A 61 20.70 45.33 -15.98
N ASN A 62 19.69 44.60 -16.47
CA ASN A 62 18.86 45.04 -17.59
C ASN A 62 17.67 45.95 -17.17
N GLY A 63 17.61 46.36 -15.90
CA GLY A 63 16.54 47.22 -15.38
C GLY A 63 15.21 46.52 -15.12
N GLN A 64 15.19 45.20 -15.17
CA GLN A 64 14.02 44.37 -14.86
C GLN A 64 14.14 43.83 -13.41
N CYS A 65 13.12 44.03 -12.59
CA CYS A 65 13.03 43.45 -11.25
C CYS A 65 11.84 42.49 -11.22
N ALA A 66 12.08 41.21 -11.38
CA ALA A 66 11.07 40.21 -11.11
C ALA A 66 11.18 39.73 -9.65
N GLU A 67 10.07 39.71 -8.92
CA GLU A 67 10.00 39.07 -7.60
C GLU A 67 10.08 37.55 -7.81
N ARG A 68 11.30 37.01 -7.75
CA ARG A 68 11.54 35.56 -7.80
C ARG A 68 12.10 35.08 -6.49
N GLY A 69 11.70 33.90 -6.06
CA GLY A 69 12.36 33.22 -4.95
C GLY A 69 13.80 32.84 -5.33
N LEU A 70 14.73 33.12 -4.46
CA LEU A 70 16.17 32.88 -4.67
C LEU A 70 16.68 31.66 -3.91
N PHE A 71 15.81 30.94 -3.23
CA PHE A 71 16.17 29.82 -2.38
C PHE A 71 15.66 28.50 -2.94
N MET A 72 16.30 27.42 -2.47
CA MET A 72 15.80 26.05 -2.62
C MET A 72 15.40 25.52 -1.26
N GLU A 73 14.27 24.82 -1.21
CA GLU A 73 13.80 24.10 -0.04
C GLU A 73 13.73 22.62 -0.35
N GLN A 74 14.28 21.80 0.54
CA GLN A 74 14.12 20.37 0.46
C GLN A 74 12.78 19.98 1.05
N ARG A 75 11.79 19.73 0.18
CA ARG A 75 10.46 19.31 0.62
C ARG A 75 10.30 17.80 0.45
N GLN A 76 9.89 17.19 1.53
CA GLN A 76 9.47 15.78 1.48
C GLN A 76 8.12 15.73 0.78
N ASN A 77 8.11 15.23 -0.46
CA ASN A 77 6.86 15.06 -1.20
C ASN A 77 6.08 13.92 -0.51
N ARG A 78 5.19 14.25 0.41
CA ARG A 78 4.32 13.26 1.05
C ARG A 78 3.41 12.69 -0.03
N ARG A 79 3.58 11.41 -0.32
CA ARG A 79 2.63 10.69 -1.17
C ARG A 79 1.31 10.61 -0.41
N ASP A 80 0.27 11.14 -1.01
CA ASP A 80 -1.10 11.00 -0.50
C ASP A 80 -1.74 9.77 -1.15
N LEU A 81 -1.15 8.61 -0.90
CA LEU A 81 -1.58 7.34 -1.45
C LEU A 81 -1.98 6.39 -0.32
N ALA A 82 -3.17 5.84 -0.44
CA ALA A 82 -3.61 4.72 0.38
C ALA A 82 -3.96 3.54 -0.53
N CYS A 83 -3.58 2.33 -0.13
CA CYS A 83 -3.80 1.12 -0.91
C CYS A 83 -4.70 0.15 -0.14
N LEU A 84 -5.72 -0.40 -0.80
CA LEU A 84 -6.52 -1.49 -0.26
C LEU A 84 -6.47 -2.68 -1.19
N LEU A 85 -5.96 -3.80 -0.68
CA LEU A 85 -5.97 -5.09 -1.38
C LEU A 85 -7.20 -5.88 -0.96
N LEU A 86 -7.96 -6.32 -1.94
CA LEU A 86 -9.17 -7.13 -1.75
C LEU A 86 -8.98 -8.50 -2.40
N ALA A 87 -8.83 -9.54 -1.59
CA ALA A 87 -8.61 -10.90 -2.04
C ALA A 87 -9.92 -11.69 -2.13
N ASP A 88 -10.12 -12.40 -3.23
CA ASP A 88 -11.20 -13.38 -3.36
C ASP A 88 -10.83 -14.66 -2.58
N LEU A 89 -11.68 -15.01 -1.63
CA LEU A 89 -11.55 -16.21 -0.81
C LEU A 89 -12.69 -17.20 -1.10
N SER A 90 -13.28 -17.13 -2.28
CA SER A 90 -14.39 -18.02 -2.66
C SER A 90 -13.92 -19.47 -2.86
N MET A 91 -14.88 -20.38 -2.99
CA MET A 91 -14.61 -21.81 -3.11
C MET A 91 -13.85 -22.18 -4.41
N SER A 92 -13.89 -21.31 -5.42
CA SER A 92 -13.08 -21.47 -6.64
C SER A 92 -11.57 -21.42 -6.37
N THR A 93 -11.16 -20.80 -5.26
CA THR A 93 -9.75 -20.74 -4.84
C THR A 93 -9.25 -22.03 -4.18
N ASP A 94 -10.13 -23.02 -3.96
CA ASP A 94 -9.74 -24.37 -3.52
C ASP A 94 -9.28 -25.27 -4.66
N ALA A 95 -9.40 -24.79 -5.91
CA ALA A 95 -8.92 -25.52 -7.07
C ALA A 95 -7.41 -25.74 -7.02
N HIS A 96 -6.96 -26.92 -7.41
CA HIS A 96 -5.54 -27.25 -7.53
C HIS A 96 -4.99 -26.65 -8.82
N LEU A 97 -3.86 -25.97 -8.72
CA LEU A 97 -3.08 -25.48 -9.87
C LEU A 97 -2.15 -26.57 -10.39
N ASP A 98 -1.56 -27.32 -9.45
CA ASP A 98 -0.71 -28.47 -9.69
C ASP A 98 -0.89 -29.50 -8.55
N ASN A 99 -0.04 -30.54 -8.51
CA ASN A 99 -0.12 -31.60 -7.51
C ASN A 99 0.19 -31.13 -6.07
N GLU A 100 0.78 -29.94 -5.90
CA GLU A 100 1.28 -29.46 -4.60
C GLU A 100 0.62 -28.14 -4.15
N HIS A 101 0.06 -27.33 -5.07
CA HIS A 101 -0.43 -25.99 -4.76
C HIS A 101 -1.89 -25.79 -5.16
N ARG A 102 -2.63 -25.14 -4.28
CA ARG A 102 -3.99 -24.64 -4.54
C ARG A 102 -3.95 -23.14 -4.84
N VAL A 103 -4.97 -22.63 -5.51
CA VAL A 103 -5.10 -21.20 -5.78
C VAL A 103 -5.05 -20.40 -4.47
N ILE A 104 -5.66 -20.90 -3.39
CA ILE A 104 -5.64 -20.21 -2.10
C ILE A 104 -4.22 -20.07 -1.52
N ASP A 105 -3.34 -21.03 -1.77
CA ASP A 105 -1.96 -20.96 -1.30
C ASP A 105 -1.22 -19.82 -2.03
N VAL A 106 -1.42 -19.68 -3.35
CA VAL A 106 -0.87 -18.57 -4.14
C VAL A 106 -1.45 -17.21 -3.71
N VAL A 107 -2.75 -17.14 -3.41
CA VAL A 107 -3.38 -15.91 -2.88
C VAL A 107 -2.75 -15.52 -1.54
N THR A 108 -2.58 -16.49 -0.63
CA THR A 108 -1.96 -16.30 0.67
C THR A 108 -0.53 -15.79 0.54
N ASP A 109 0.29 -16.44 -0.28
CA ASP A 109 1.68 -16.04 -0.54
C ASP A 109 1.76 -14.64 -1.17
N SER A 110 0.86 -14.34 -2.12
CA SER A 110 0.78 -13.02 -2.75
C SER A 110 0.43 -11.92 -1.74
N LEU A 111 -0.54 -12.16 -0.84
CA LEU A 111 -0.91 -11.20 0.20
C LEU A 111 0.25 -10.95 1.18
N LEU A 112 0.99 -12.01 1.55
CA LEU A 112 2.19 -11.88 2.40
C LEU A 112 3.25 -11.03 1.70
N LEU A 113 3.57 -11.32 0.45
CA LEU A 113 4.58 -10.61 -0.33
C LEU A 113 4.20 -9.14 -0.57
N PHE A 114 2.94 -8.85 -0.92
CA PHE A 114 2.46 -7.47 -1.05
C PHE A 114 2.48 -6.74 0.29
N GLY A 115 2.09 -7.39 1.39
CA GLY A 115 2.17 -6.82 2.72
C GLY A 115 3.61 -6.40 3.10
N GLU A 116 4.60 -7.26 2.79
CA GLU A 116 6.02 -6.96 2.99
C GLU A 116 6.48 -5.77 2.13
N ALA A 117 6.08 -5.75 0.85
CA ALA A 117 6.46 -4.69 -0.07
C ALA A 117 5.83 -3.33 0.29
N LEU A 118 4.52 -3.29 0.57
CA LEU A 118 3.81 -2.07 0.95
C LEU A 118 4.27 -1.52 2.30
N SER A 119 4.60 -2.41 3.24
CA SER A 119 5.19 -2.00 4.53
C SER A 119 6.54 -1.31 4.36
N ALA A 120 7.33 -1.66 3.34
CA ALA A 120 8.62 -1.02 3.04
C ALA A 120 8.45 0.40 2.47
N VAL A 121 7.38 0.67 1.72
CA VAL A 121 7.07 2.01 1.18
C VAL A 121 6.67 2.97 2.30
N GLY A 122 5.91 2.48 3.29
CA GLY A 122 5.42 3.27 4.41
C GLY A 122 4.11 3.99 4.13
N ASP A 123 3.48 3.80 2.97
CA ASP A 123 2.15 4.32 2.68
C ASP A 123 1.08 3.54 3.48
N PRO A 124 -0.05 4.18 3.87
CA PRO A 124 -1.16 3.48 4.53
C PRO A 124 -1.73 2.40 3.62
N PHE A 125 -1.86 1.18 4.13
CA PHE A 125 -2.51 0.11 3.37
C PHE A 125 -3.37 -0.79 4.25
N ALA A 126 -4.37 -1.41 3.62
CA ALA A 126 -5.28 -2.35 4.24
C ALA A 126 -5.39 -3.64 3.41
N LEU A 127 -5.66 -4.74 4.07
CA LEU A 127 -5.82 -6.06 3.47
C LEU A 127 -7.17 -6.64 3.90
N TYR A 128 -7.98 -7.00 2.93
CA TYR A 128 -9.28 -7.63 3.16
C TYR A 128 -9.44 -8.86 2.26
N GLY A 129 -10.10 -9.87 2.81
CA GLY A 129 -10.58 -10.99 2.04
C GLY A 129 -12.10 -10.94 1.92
N PHE A 130 -12.69 -11.44 0.84
CA PHE A 130 -14.13 -11.56 0.74
C PHE A 130 -14.57 -12.92 0.25
N SER A 131 -15.76 -13.32 0.70
CA SER A 131 -16.50 -14.47 0.20
C SER A 131 -17.99 -14.22 0.40
N SER A 132 -18.86 -14.96 -0.27
CA SER A 132 -20.30 -14.79 -0.07
C SER A 132 -20.98 -16.10 0.30
N LEU A 133 -21.81 -16.07 1.34
CA LEU A 133 -22.66 -17.18 1.72
C LEU A 133 -24.03 -17.00 1.06
N ARG A 134 -24.36 -17.84 0.08
CA ARG A 134 -25.59 -17.75 -0.73
C ARG A 134 -25.77 -16.37 -1.41
N ARG A 135 -26.99 -16.08 -1.87
CA ARG A 135 -27.29 -14.84 -2.62
C ARG A 135 -27.32 -13.56 -1.76
N GLN A 136 -27.39 -13.63 -0.43
CA GLN A 136 -27.74 -12.48 0.42
C GLN A 136 -26.64 -12.02 1.40
N GLN A 137 -25.67 -12.84 1.70
CA GLN A 137 -24.65 -12.51 2.71
C GLN A 137 -23.25 -12.46 2.09
N VAL A 138 -22.73 -11.25 1.90
CA VAL A 138 -21.32 -11.05 1.57
C VAL A 138 -20.56 -10.87 2.88
N ARG A 139 -19.55 -11.70 3.09
CA ARG A 139 -18.63 -11.64 4.22
C ARG A 139 -17.35 -10.96 3.77
N MET A 140 -16.94 -9.95 4.48
CA MET A 140 -15.69 -9.27 4.29
C MET A 140 -14.84 -9.48 5.54
N GLN A 141 -13.72 -10.13 5.39
CA GLN A 141 -12.80 -10.46 6.48
C GLN A 141 -11.68 -9.44 6.51
N GLU A 142 -11.55 -8.71 7.62
CA GLU A 142 -10.43 -7.82 7.85
C GLU A 142 -9.20 -8.64 8.21
N LEU A 143 -8.13 -8.50 7.41
CA LEU A 143 -6.82 -9.09 7.70
C LEU A 143 -5.89 -8.06 8.31
N LYS A 144 -5.95 -6.81 7.82
CA LYS A 144 -5.24 -5.65 8.32
C LYS A 144 -6.03 -4.38 8.00
N SER A 145 -6.33 -3.58 9.00
CA SER A 145 -6.87 -2.23 8.80
C SER A 145 -5.78 -1.21 8.44
N PHE A 146 -6.17 -0.03 7.96
CA PHE A 146 -5.23 1.07 7.67
C PHE A 146 -4.44 1.51 8.91
N ARG A 147 -5.07 1.46 10.09
CA ARG A 147 -4.48 1.94 11.36
C ARG A 147 -3.57 0.91 12.03
N GLN A 148 -3.68 -0.34 11.66
CA GLN A 148 -2.90 -1.43 12.27
C GLN A 148 -1.52 -1.53 11.60
N PRO A 149 -0.42 -1.68 12.37
CA PRO A 149 0.89 -1.98 11.79
C PRO A 149 0.89 -3.38 11.15
N TYR A 150 1.70 -3.55 10.10
CA TYR A 150 1.93 -4.85 9.50
C TYR A 150 2.97 -5.62 10.32
N GLY A 151 2.66 -6.83 10.72
CA GLY A 151 3.53 -7.65 11.55
C GLY A 151 3.08 -9.12 11.61
N ASP A 152 3.63 -9.87 12.57
CA ASP A 152 3.41 -11.31 12.69
C ASP A 152 1.95 -11.69 12.96
N GLU A 153 1.19 -10.83 13.63
CA GLU A 153 -0.26 -11.04 13.77
C GLU A 153 -0.98 -11.02 12.43
N THR A 154 -0.66 -10.03 11.58
CA THR A 154 -1.25 -9.93 10.24
C THR A 154 -0.83 -11.12 9.38
N ARG A 155 0.46 -11.49 9.42
CA ARG A 155 0.97 -12.67 8.72
C ARG A 155 0.26 -13.94 9.18
N GLY A 156 0.04 -14.10 10.48
CA GLY A 156 -0.71 -15.23 11.04
C GLY A 156 -2.16 -15.28 10.55
N ARG A 157 -2.84 -14.14 10.45
CA ARG A 157 -4.20 -14.04 9.90
C ARG A 157 -4.25 -14.44 8.43
N ILE A 158 -3.29 -13.98 7.64
CA ILE A 158 -3.18 -14.33 6.21
C ILE A 158 -2.92 -15.83 6.05
N GLN A 159 -2.01 -16.41 6.83
CA GLN A 159 -1.70 -17.85 6.81
C GLN A 159 -2.84 -18.74 7.31
N ALA A 160 -3.80 -18.18 8.06
CA ALA A 160 -4.98 -18.89 8.53
C ALA A 160 -6.16 -18.83 7.55
N LEU A 161 -6.00 -18.20 6.38
CA LEU A 161 -7.04 -18.12 5.36
C LEU A 161 -7.46 -19.48 4.86
N LYS A 162 -8.77 -19.62 4.68
CA LYS A 162 -9.38 -20.86 4.11
C LYS A 162 -10.35 -20.46 3.01
N PRO A 163 -10.39 -21.20 1.91
CA PRO A 163 -11.39 -20.99 0.87
C PRO A 163 -12.79 -21.23 1.43
N GLY A 164 -13.74 -20.48 0.96
CA GLY A 164 -15.11 -20.67 1.40
C GLY A 164 -16.16 -19.96 0.53
N TYR A 165 -17.20 -20.69 0.24
CA TYR A 165 -18.43 -20.19 -0.33
C TYR A 165 -18.35 -19.61 -1.76
N TYR A 166 -19.21 -18.68 -2.10
CA TYR A 166 -19.41 -18.12 -3.44
C TYR A 166 -18.77 -16.75 -3.61
N THR A 167 -18.66 -16.32 -4.86
CA THR A 167 -18.07 -15.02 -5.22
C THR A 167 -19.18 -14.01 -5.52
N ARG A 168 -19.29 -12.93 -4.72
CA ARG A 168 -20.07 -11.72 -5.01
C ARG A 168 -19.20 -10.49 -4.89
N MET A 169 -18.54 -10.18 -5.97
CA MET A 169 -17.52 -9.15 -6.04
C MET A 169 -18.09 -7.73 -5.87
N GLY A 170 -19.24 -7.42 -6.47
CA GLY A 170 -19.78 -6.05 -6.52
C GLY A 170 -20.05 -5.41 -5.15
N ALA A 171 -20.54 -6.18 -4.17
CA ALA A 171 -20.78 -5.66 -2.82
C ALA A 171 -19.47 -5.48 -2.04
N ALA A 172 -18.49 -6.38 -2.23
CA ALA A 172 -17.19 -6.27 -1.61
C ALA A 172 -16.41 -5.07 -2.16
N ILE A 173 -16.44 -4.82 -3.47
CA ILE A 173 -15.81 -3.65 -4.10
C ILE A 173 -16.42 -2.35 -3.56
N ARG A 174 -17.74 -2.21 -3.49
CA ARG A 174 -18.38 -1.00 -2.93
C ARG A 174 -17.92 -0.72 -1.51
N GLN A 175 -17.89 -1.74 -0.66
CA GLN A 175 -17.43 -1.59 0.71
C GLN A 175 -15.94 -1.23 0.78
N ALA A 176 -15.11 -1.86 -0.05
CA ALA A 176 -13.69 -1.51 -0.12
C ALA A 176 -13.48 -0.05 -0.56
N THR A 177 -14.31 0.45 -1.50
CA THR A 177 -14.28 1.85 -1.94
C THR A 177 -14.66 2.81 -0.81
N GLU A 178 -15.70 2.47 -0.02
CA GLU A 178 -16.09 3.27 1.15
C GLU A 178 -14.98 3.32 2.21
N LEU A 179 -14.36 2.17 2.51
CA LEU A 179 -13.24 2.09 3.47
C LEU A 179 -12.03 2.88 2.99
N LEU A 180 -11.72 2.83 1.70
CA LEU A 180 -10.62 3.59 1.11
C LEU A 180 -10.92 5.10 1.13
N GLY A 181 -12.17 5.50 0.83
CA GLY A 181 -12.60 6.89 0.90
C GLY A 181 -12.58 7.49 2.30
N ALA A 182 -12.77 6.66 3.34
CA ALA A 182 -12.69 7.07 4.73
C ALA A 182 -11.24 7.17 5.29
N CYS A 183 -10.25 6.80 4.49
CA CYS A 183 -8.82 6.84 4.86
C CYS A 183 -8.18 8.24 4.68
N LYS A 184 -8.98 9.25 4.27
CA LYS A 184 -8.56 10.64 4.07
C LYS A 184 -8.30 11.34 5.38
#